data_4c2851bd3f57e8011abf33b3b93a1ac3
#
_entry.id   4c2851bd3f57e8011abf33b3b93a1ac3
#
_cell.length_a   1.000
_cell.length_b   1.000
_cell.length_c   1.000
_cell.angle_alpha   90.00
_cell.angle_beta   90.00
_cell.angle_gamma   90.00
#
_symmetry.space_group_name_H-M   'P 1'
#
loop_
_entity.id
_entity.type
_entity.pdbx_description
1 polymer ?
#
loop_
_entity_poly.entity_id
_entity_poly.type
_entity_poly.pdbx_seq_one_letter_code
_entity_poly.pdbx_strand_id
1 'polypeptide(L)'
;MSRSLRAVDVLAFLAGVLVLIPAASSAVVSVNVNIGPPPPIVLAAPPPLIIVPGVPVVSYAPSIEVDLFFFDKRWYYPHGSYWYVGPTYKGPWAFVAVGKLPRSIVAVPVRYYKVPPGHLKKLDGGGPPGHAKGKGRG
;
A
#
# COMPACT_ATOMS: atom_id res chain seq x y z
N MET A 1 -34.64 -29.88 -75.69
CA MET A 1 -35.28 -30.87 -74.80
C MET A 1 -34.81 -30.62 -73.36
N SER A 2 -35.77 -30.20 -72.60
CA SER A 2 -35.58 -29.80 -71.18
C SER A 2 -35.29 -30.96 -70.29
N ARG A 3 -34.39 -30.83 -69.41
CA ARG A 3 -34.36 -31.55 -68.12
C ARG A 3 -33.86 -30.66 -67.00
N SER A 4 -34.86 -30.19 -66.30
CA SER A 4 -34.72 -29.54 -65.01
C SER A 4 -34.06 -30.45 -64.01
N LEU A 5 -32.93 -30.06 -63.47
CA LEU A 5 -32.35 -30.61 -62.23
C LEU A 5 -32.78 -29.74 -61.07
N ARG A 6 -33.64 -30.33 -60.27
CA ARG A 6 -34.14 -29.75 -59.04
C ARG A 6 -32.93 -29.65 -58.02
N ALA A 7 -32.70 -28.46 -57.62
CA ALA A 7 -31.85 -28.20 -56.47
C ALA A 7 -32.47 -28.80 -55.20
N VAL A 8 -31.74 -29.69 -54.56
CA VAL A 8 -32.12 -30.21 -53.27
C VAL A 8 -31.48 -29.27 -52.24
N ASP A 9 -32.32 -28.47 -51.60
CA ASP A 9 -31.94 -27.66 -50.46
C ASP A 9 -31.56 -28.56 -49.29
N VAL A 10 -30.28 -28.67 -49.05
CA VAL A 10 -29.76 -29.24 -47.79
C VAL A 10 -29.71 -28.09 -46.78
N LEU A 11 -30.80 -27.95 -46.04
CA LEU A 11 -30.85 -27.06 -44.87
C LEU A 11 -30.04 -27.70 -43.75
N ALA A 12 -28.76 -27.30 -43.62
CA ALA A 12 -27.94 -27.69 -42.51
C ALA A 12 -28.40 -26.91 -41.28
N PHE A 13 -29.08 -27.59 -40.37
CA PHE A 13 -29.39 -27.09 -39.03
C PHE A 13 -28.09 -27.04 -38.22
N LEU A 14 -27.45 -25.90 -38.19
CA LEU A 14 -26.36 -25.63 -37.23
C LEU A 14 -27.02 -25.28 -35.90
N ALA A 15 -27.22 -26.28 -35.05
CA ALA A 15 -27.58 -26.06 -33.65
C ALA A 15 -26.39 -25.42 -32.92
N GLY A 16 -26.39 -24.10 -32.85
CA GLY A 16 -25.44 -23.35 -32.03
C GLY A 16 -25.71 -23.65 -30.57
N VAL A 17 -24.86 -24.43 -29.96
CA VAL A 17 -24.81 -24.57 -28.49
C VAL A 17 -24.26 -23.26 -27.92
N LEU A 18 -25.17 -22.41 -27.49
CA LEU A 18 -24.83 -21.19 -26.72
C LEU A 18 -24.36 -21.62 -25.31
N VAL A 19 -23.05 -21.78 -25.14
CA VAL A 19 -22.47 -22.01 -23.82
C VAL A 19 -22.57 -20.69 -23.05
N LEU A 20 -23.56 -20.59 -22.17
CA LEU A 20 -23.58 -19.53 -21.16
C LEU A 20 -22.43 -19.80 -20.18
N ILE A 21 -21.33 -19.07 -20.35
CA ILE A 21 -20.27 -18.99 -19.35
C ILE A 21 -20.79 -18.06 -18.26
N PRO A 22 -21.03 -18.52 -17.02
CA PRO A 22 -21.33 -17.60 -15.94
C PRO A 22 -20.10 -16.72 -15.73
N ALA A 23 -20.24 -15.43 -16.01
CA ALA A 23 -19.25 -14.45 -15.60
C ALA A 23 -19.23 -14.46 -14.06
N ALA A 24 -18.17 -15.04 -13.49
CA ALA A 24 -17.90 -14.91 -12.08
C ALA A 24 -17.67 -13.43 -11.79
N SER A 25 -18.70 -12.75 -11.34
CA SER A 25 -18.59 -11.40 -10.79
C SER A 25 -17.74 -11.50 -9.56
N SER A 26 -16.44 -11.20 -9.68
CA SER A 26 -15.59 -10.96 -8.54
C SER A 26 -16.15 -9.73 -7.83
N ALA A 27 -16.87 -9.96 -6.74
CA ALA A 27 -17.29 -8.90 -5.85
C ALA A 27 -16.02 -8.29 -5.29
N VAL A 28 -15.58 -7.16 -5.83
CA VAL A 28 -14.55 -6.33 -5.25
C VAL A 28 -15.16 -5.76 -3.98
N VAL A 29 -14.83 -6.37 -2.84
CA VAL A 29 -15.15 -5.82 -1.54
C VAL A 29 -14.29 -4.57 -1.39
N SER A 30 -14.81 -3.43 -1.79
CA SER A 30 -14.22 -2.13 -1.51
C SER A 30 -14.41 -1.87 -0.02
N VAL A 31 -13.41 -2.21 0.78
CA VAL A 31 -13.34 -1.77 2.17
C VAL A 31 -13.07 -0.27 2.12
N ASN A 32 -14.11 0.51 2.30
CA ASN A 32 -14.03 1.96 2.37
C ASN A 32 -13.47 2.33 3.74
N VAL A 33 -12.17 2.23 3.89
CA VAL A 33 -11.49 2.73 5.09
C VAL A 33 -11.44 4.24 4.94
N ASN A 34 -12.25 4.95 5.71
CA ASN A 34 -12.24 6.40 5.77
C ASN A 34 -10.97 6.86 6.50
N ILE A 35 -9.85 6.89 5.78
CA ILE A 35 -8.58 7.37 6.29
C ILE A 35 -8.59 8.88 6.10
N GLY A 36 -8.75 9.62 7.21
CA GLY A 36 -8.65 11.06 7.22
C GLY A 36 -7.25 11.55 6.81
N PRO A 37 -7.13 12.83 6.42
CA PRO A 37 -5.82 13.44 6.17
C PRO A 37 -4.98 13.42 7.45
N PRO A 38 -3.64 13.33 7.32
CA PRO A 38 -2.76 13.43 8.49
C PRO A 38 -2.81 14.84 9.07
N PRO A 39 -2.39 15.02 10.33
CA PRO A 39 -2.22 16.35 10.89
C PRO A 39 -1.34 17.23 10.01
N PRO A 40 -1.65 18.52 9.87
CA PRO A 40 -0.84 19.43 9.08
C PRO A 40 0.57 19.59 9.67
N ILE A 41 1.56 19.59 8.80
CA ILE A 41 2.95 19.89 9.19
C ILE A 41 3.17 21.38 9.03
N VAL A 42 3.40 22.06 10.14
CA VAL A 42 3.63 23.51 10.18
C VAL A 42 5.13 23.77 10.32
N LEU A 43 5.78 24.11 9.23
CA LEU A 43 7.20 24.47 9.19
C LEU A 43 7.33 25.75 8.36
N ALA A 44 8.14 26.69 8.83
CA ALA A 44 8.42 27.95 8.13
C ALA A 44 9.24 27.73 6.84
N ALA A 45 10.10 26.72 6.85
CA ALA A 45 11.01 26.36 5.75
C ALA A 45 11.12 24.84 5.61
N PRO A 46 11.63 24.33 4.48
CA PRO A 46 11.94 22.92 4.33
C PRO A 46 12.93 22.47 5.44
N PRO A 47 12.67 21.33 6.09
CA PRO A 47 13.57 20.85 7.13
C PRO A 47 14.90 20.38 6.52
N PRO A 48 16.02 20.50 7.23
CA PRO A 48 17.27 19.91 6.80
C PRO A 48 17.14 18.38 6.74
N LEU A 49 17.71 17.80 5.69
CA LEU A 49 17.66 16.37 5.44
C LEU A 49 19.02 15.73 5.65
N ILE A 50 19.04 14.55 6.26
CA ILE A 50 20.21 13.70 6.41
C ILE A 50 19.94 12.37 5.70
N ILE A 51 20.94 11.86 5.00
CA ILE A 51 20.86 10.55 4.34
C ILE A 51 20.77 9.46 5.42
N VAL A 52 19.84 8.52 5.21
CA VAL A 52 19.69 7.36 6.09
C VAL A 52 20.88 6.42 5.92
N PRO A 53 21.71 6.20 6.96
CA PRO A 53 22.80 5.23 6.86
C PRO A 53 22.30 3.83 6.52
N GLY A 54 22.89 3.22 5.49
CA GLY A 54 22.45 1.92 4.94
C GLY A 54 21.37 1.98 3.90
N VAL A 55 20.74 3.15 3.69
CA VAL A 55 19.74 3.37 2.62
C VAL A 55 20.02 4.71 1.93
N PRO A 56 21.11 4.82 1.16
CA PRO A 56 21.67 6.11 0.71
C PRO A 56 20.76 6.91 -0.24
N VAL A 57 19.72 6.29 -0.76
CA VAL A 57 18.72 6.95 -1.63
C VAL A 57 17.59 7.59 -0.84
N VAL A 58 17.50 7.37 0.47
CA VAL A 58 16.49 7.95 1.35
C VAL A 58 17.13 8.96 2.27
N SER A 59 16.50 10.11 2.42
CA SER A 59 16.86 11.11 3.43
C SER A 59 15.72 11.26 4.44
N TYR A 60 16.05 11.68 5.66
CA TYR A 60 15.07 11.94 6.70
C TYR A 60 15.33 13.28 7.39
N ALA A 61 14.32 13.81 8.04
CA ALA A 61 14.38 15.08 8.76
C ALA A 61 14.52 14.86 10.28
N PRO A 62 15.71 14.91 10.84
CA PRO A 62 15.93 14.61 12.27
C PRO A 62 15.47 15.73 13.21
N SER A 63 15.43 16.97 12.74
CA SER A 63 15.26 18.17 13.56
C SER A 63 13.81 18.59 13.83
N ILE A 64 12.84 17.86 13.27
CA ILE A 64 11.41 18.14 13.45
C ILE A 64 10.75 17.07 14.31
N GLU A 65 9.59 17.36 14.89
CA GLU A 65 8.92 16.44 15.82
C GLU A 65 8.26 15.23 15.14
N VAL A 66 7.93 15.37 13.86
CA VAL A 66 7.30 14.29 13.07
C VAL A 66 8.34 13.56 12.24
N ASP A 67 7.98 12.35 11.81
CA ASP A 67 8.80 11.59 10.88
C ASP A 67 8.52 12.02 9.45
N LEU A 68 9.53 12.48 8.76
CA LEU A 68 9.49 12.78 7.34
C LEU A 68 10.68 12.14 6.64
N PHE A 69 10.37 11.42 5.57
CA PHE A 69 11.37 10.82 4.69
C PHE A 69 11.23 11.39 3.29
N PHE A 70 12.36 11.53 2.62
CA PHE A 70 12.42 12.02 1.25
C PHE A 70 13.06 10.97 0.36
N PHE A 71 12.35 10.58 -0.70
CA PHE A 71 12.81 9.60 -1.67
C PHE A 71 12.17 9.90 -3.04
N ASP A 72 12.97 9.85 -4.10
CA ASP A 72 12.53 10.04 -5.48
C ASP A 72 11.62 11.27 -5.68
N LYS A 73 12.10 12.43 -5.19
CA LYS A 73 11.40 13.73 -5.28
C LYS A 73 10.02 13.77 -4.59
N ARG A 74 9.75 12.83 -3.70
CA ARG A 74 8.51 12.75 -2.91
C ARG A 74 8.80 12.68 -1.44
N TRP A 75 7.88 13.20 -0.66
CA TRP A 75 7.91 13.17 0.78
C TRP A 75 6.98 12.07 1.29
N TYR A 76 7.45 11.32 2.27
CA TYR A 76 6.73 10.24 2.91
C TYR A 76 6.55 10.57 4.37
N TYR A 77 5.29 10.53 4.82
CA TYR A 77 4.90 10.88 6.19
C TYR A 77 4.19 9.69 6.83
N PRO A 78 4.85 8.92 7.69
CA PRO A 78 4.19 7.94 8.54
C PRO A 78 3.47 8.64 9.69
N HIS A 79 2.19 8.34 9.88
CA HIS A 79 1.42 8.84 11.01
C HIS A 79 0.49 7.76 11.54
N GLY A 80 0.65 7.36 12.80
CA GLY A 80 -0.04 6.23 13.40
C GLY A 80 0.25 4.93 12.66
N SER A 81 -0.79 4.29 12.15
CA SER A 81 -0.68 3.05 11.36
C SER A 81 -0.68 3.30 9.85
N TYR A 82 -0.70 4.55 9.43
CA TYR A 82 -0.88 4.94 8.04
C TYR A 82 0.35 5.61 7.46
N TRP A 83 0.45 5.56 6.15
CA TRP A 83 1.46 6.25 5.39
C TRP A 83 0.83 7.24 4.42
N TYR A 84 1.50 8.36 4.25
CA TYR A 84 1.09 9.39 3.32
C TYR A 84 2.26 9.77 2.43
N VAL A 85 1.96 10.16 1.19
CA VAL A 85 2.94 10.65 0.23
C VAL A 85 2.49 12.01 -0.31
N GLY A 86 3.43 12.91 -0.48
CA GLY A 86 3.17 14.24 -1.00
C GLY A 86 4.31 14.79 -1.86
N PRO A 87 4.01 15.78 -2.70
CA PRO A 87 5.01 16.44 -3.54
C PRO A 87 5.89 17.42 -2.74
N THR A 88 5.41 17.89 -1.60
CA THR A 88 6.14 18.80 -0.72
C THR A 88 6.08 18.33 0.74
N TYR A 89 6.96 18.86 1.59
CA TYR A 89 6.97 18.55 3.04
C TYR A 89 5.71 19.03 3.79
N LYS A 90 4.89 19.86 3.17
CA LYS A 90 3.59 20.33 3.68
C LYS A 90 2.40 19.58 3.07
N GLY A 91 2.63 18.72 2.12
CA GLY A 91 1.60 18.06 1.31
C GLY A 91 1.35 18.77 -0.04
N PRO A 92 0.18 18.61 -0.65
CA PRO A 92 -0.96 17.83 -0.14
C PRO A 92 -0.61 16.35 0.05
N TRP A 93 -1.18 15.73 1.08
CA TRP A 93 -0.90 14.35 1.45
C TRP A 93 -1.94 13.39 0.89
N ALA A 94 -1.47 12.33 0.23
CA ALA A 94 -2.29 11.22 -0.24
C ALA A 94 -1.95 9.97 0.55
N PHE A 95 -2.95 9.21 0.95
CA PHE A 95 -2.75 7.91 1.58
C PHE A 95 -2.03 6.95 0.64
N VAL A 96 -1.10 6.19 1.19
CA VAL A 96 -0.42 5.08 0.52
C VAL A 96 -0.45 3.84 1.40
N ALA A 97 -0.93 2.73 0.84
CA ALA A 97 -0.92 1.45 1.55
C ALA A 97 0.52 0.96 1.77
N VAL A 98 0.78 0.30 2.90
CA VAL A 98 2.13 -0.21 3.23
C VAL A 98 2.71 -1.09 2.13
N GLY A 99 1.89 -1.94 1.51
CA GLY A 99 2.31 -2.80 0.39
C GLY A 99 2.62 -2.05 -0.91
N LYS A 100 2.33 -0.75 -0.99
CA LYS A 100 2.63 0.13 -2.13
C LYS A 100 3.79 1.08 -1.87
N LEU A 101 4.36 1.06 -0.67
CA LEU A 101 5.54 1.84 -0.35
C LEU A 101 6.75 1.39 -1.17
N PRO A 102 7.62 2.33 -1.60
CA PRO A 102 8.90 1.97 -2.19
C PRO A 102 9.73 1.09 -1.24
N ARG A 103 10.41 0.10 -1.78
CA ARG A 103 11.29 -0.78 -0.98
C ARG A 103 12.34 -0.02 -0.19
N SER A 104 12.85 1.07 -0.72
CA SER A 104 13.82 1.94 -0.04
C SER A 104 13.23 2.58 1.21
N ILE A 105 11.96 3.00 1.18
CA ILE A 105 11.27 3.54 2.36
C ILE A 105 11.04 2.44 3.40
N VAL A 106 10.61 1.25 2.97
CA VAL A 106 10.41 0.10 3.86
C VAL A 106 11.72 -0.37 4.50
N ALA A 107 12.85 -0.20 3.80
CA ALA A 107 14.18 -0.57 4.29
C ALA A 107 14.77 0.38 5.34
N VAL A 108 14.13 1.52 5.60
CA VAL A 108 14.58 2.47 6.64
C VAL A 108 14.53 1.80 8.01
N PRO A 109 15.68 1.71 8.73
CA PRO A 109 15.71 1.09 10.05
C PRO A 109 14.84 1.83 11.07
N VAL A 110 14.20 1.08 11.96
CA VAL A 110 13.27 1.61 12.98
C VAL A 110 13.89 2.72 13.85
N ARG A 111 15.18 2.67 14.11
CA ARG A 111 15.89 3.68 14.89
C ARG A 111 15.86 5.11 14.31
N TYR A 112 15.50 5.26 13.03
CA TYR A 112 15.37 6.57 12.39
C TYR A 112 13.93 7.12 12.46
N TYR A 113 13.02 6.37 13.06
CA TYR A 113 11.67 6.82 13.36
C TYR A 113 11.61 7.35 14.79
N LYS A 114 11.01 8.51 14.98
CA LYS A 114 10.68 9.06 16.30
C LYS A 114 9.51 8.31 16.91
N VAL A 115 8.51 8.05 16.07
CA VAL A 115 7.34 7.25 16.41
C VAL A 115 7.20 6.13 15.37
N PRO A 116 7.79 4.95 15.62
CA PRO A 116 7.71 3.85 14.67
C PRO A 116 6.26 3.49 14.35
N PRO A 117 5.89 3.41 13.07
CA PRO A 117 4.57 2.95 12.67
C PRO A 117 4.26 1.56 13.23
N GLY A 118 2.99 1.32 13.58
CA GLY A 118 2.58 0.08 14.25
C GLY A 118 2.97 -1.22 13.55
N HIS A 119 3.05 -1.22 12.22
CA HIS A 119 3.50 -2.38 11.45
C HIS A 119 5.00 -2.67 11.59
N LEU A 120 5.84 -1.67 11.84
CA LEU A 120 7.28 -1.84 12.05
C LEU A 120 7.59 -2.39 13.43
N LYS A 121 6.77 -2.09 14.43
CA LYS A 121 6.92 -2.66 15.78
C LYS A 121 6.83 -4.18 15.78
N LYS A 122 6.09 -4.78 14.86
CA LYS A 122 5.98 -6.24 14.71
C LYS A 122 7.22 -6.88 14.11
N LEU A 123 7.98 -6.14 13.31
CA LEU A 123 9.19 -6.66 12.66
C LEU A 123 10.40 -6.65 13.61
N ASP A 124 10.39 -5.77 14.61
CA ASP A 124 11.50 -5.60 15.55
C ASP A 124 11.47 -6.61 16.73
N GLY A 125 10.56 -7.58 16.72
CA GLY A 125 10.48 -8.62 17.74
C GLY A 125 10.16 -8.14 19.17
N GLY A 126 9.88 -6.85 19.34
CA GLY A 126 9.55 -6.23 20.62
C GLY A 126 8.12 -6.51 21.06
N GLY A 127 7.78 -7.76 21.32
CA GLY A 127 6.64 -8.06 22.18
C GLY A 127 6.96 -7.54 23.59
N PRO A 128 5.94 -7.07 24.36
CA PRO A 128 6.17 -6.71 25.75
C PRO A 128 6.79 -7.92 26.48
N PRO A 129 7.74 -7.70 27.39
CA PRO A 129 8.30 -8.80 28.15
C PRO A 129 7.17 -9.55 28.81
N GLY A 130 7.04 -10.83 28.45
CA GLY A 130 6.00 -11.68 28.99
C GLY A 130 6.13 -11.69 30.51
N HIS A 131 5.04 -11.36 31.20
CA HIS A 131 4.96 -11.56 32.64
C HIS A 131 5.29 -13.02 32.92
N ALA A 132 6.48 -13.26 33.46
CA ALA A 132 6.81 -14.54 34.02
C ALA A 132 5.79 -14.82 35.11
N LYS A 133 4.89 -15.76 34.86
CA LYS A 133 4.02 -16.35 35.91
C LYS A 133 4.95 -17.00 36.88
N GLY A 134 5.23 -16.33 37.99
CA GLY A 134 5.83 -16.93 39.15
C GLY A 134 5.00 -18.12 39.60
N LYS A 135 5.51 -19.33 39.41
CA LYS A 135 4.99 -20.54 40.02
C LYS A 135 5.30 -20.46 41.50
N GLY A 136 4.34 -19.95 42.29
CA GLY A 136 4.38 -20.12 43.74
C GLY A 136 4.32 -21.62 44.07
N ARG A 137 5.38 -22.14 44.65
CA ARG A 137 5.35 -23.33 45.45
C ARG A 137 5.12 -22.92 46.88
N GLY A 138 4.03 -23.30 47.42
CA GLY A 138 3.76 -23.41 48.83
C GLY A 138 3.10 -24.76 49.08
#